data_d6e8a47bbbcfcf347e2d6f2ea7edc0e6
#
_entry.id   d6e8a47bbbcfcf347e2d6f2ea7edc0e6
#
_cell.length_a   1.000
_cell.length_b   1.000
_cell.length_c   1.000
_cell.angle_alpha   90.00
_cell.angle_beta   90.00
_cell.angle_gamma   90.00
#
_symmetry.space_group_name_H-M   'P 1'
#
loop_
_entity.id
_entity.type
_entity.pdbx_description
1 polymer ?
#
loop_
_entity_poly.entity_id
_entity_poly.type
_entity_poly.pdbx_seq_one_letter_code
_entity_poly.pdbx_strand_id
1 'polypeptide(L)'
;RDGRMVFGGGENASAHFPRDLSAFVRKRMLKVFPTLEDARVDYAWGGTLGISQTRAPVFQRLGPNALAIGGWSGSGVHMATLGGKIAAETLQGQLESFDLLARVPTPLFPGGMRFRGPILRLAMAWYRLLDHI
;
A
#
# COMPACT_ATOMS: atom_id res chain seq x y z
N ARG A 1 -12.41 -9.02 25.08
CA ARG A 1 -13.07 -8.78 23.76
C ARG A 1 -14.23 -7.85 24.05
N ASP A 2 -14.11 -6.61 23.58
CA ASP A 2 -14.93 -5.46 23.98
C ASP A 2 -16.04 -5.12 22.95
N GLY A 3 -16.26 -5.99 21.97
CA GLY A 3 -17.32 -5.83 20.95
C GLY A 3 -17.08 -4.69 19.95
N ARG A 4 -15.89 -4.07 19.93
CA ARG A 4 -15.59 -3.02 18.95
C ARG A 4 -15.38 -3.59 17.55
N MET A 5 -15.92 -2.87 16.56
CA MET A 5 -15.70 -3.17 15.15
C MET A 5 -14.50 -2.35 14.63
N VAL A 6 -13.69 -2.97 13.79
CA VAL A 6 -12.66 -2.28 12.99
C VAL A 6 -13.12 -2.27 11.55
N PHE A 7 -13.26 -1.08 10.97
CA PHE A 7 -13.62 -0.90 9.57
C PHE A 7 -12.46 -0.23 8.82
N GLY A 8 -11.99 -0.87 7.76
CA GLY A 8 -10.97 -0.34 6.87
C GLY A 8 -11.56 0.08 5.53
N GLY A 9 -11.13 1.21 5.02
CA GLY A 9 -11.56 1.66 3.70
C GLY A 9 -11.12 3.08 3.37
N GLY A 10 -11.23 3.39 2.11
CA GLY A 10 -10.85 4.69 1.59
C GLY A 10 -9.37 4.80 1.26
N GLU A 11 -9.09 5.18 0.05
CA GLU A 11 -7.76 5.48 -0.44
C GLU A 11 -7.68 6.91 -0.97
N ASN A 12 -6.51 7.47 -0.90
CA ASN A 12 -6.23 8.82 -1.34
C ASN A 12 -4.86 8.84 -2.04
N ALA A 13 -4.81 9.41 -3.23
CA ALA A 13 -3.56 9.60 -3.99
C ALA A 13 -2.76 10.85 -3.53
N SER A 14 -3.23 11.56 -2.52
CA SER A 14 -2.54 12.72 -1.93
C SER A 14 -1.38 12.26 -1.03
N ALA A 15 -0.34 13.06 -0.94
CA ALA A 15 0.72 12.89 0.06
C ALA A 15 0.26 13.24 1.49
N HIS A 16 -0.94 13.78 1.65
CA HIS A 16 -1.49 14.21 2.92
C HIS A 16 -2.74 13.43 3.28
N PHE A 17 -2.88 13.09 4.54
CA PHE A 17 -4.11 12.50 5.06
C PHE A 17 -5.26 13.52 5.06
N PRO A 18 -6.52 13.07 4.90
CA PRO A 18 -7.68 13.90 5.19
C PRO A 18 -7.60 14.49 6.61
N ARG A 19 -8.06 15.73 6.78
CA ARG A 19 -8.07 16.37 8.10
C ARG A 19 -8.93 15.61 9.12
N ASP A 20 -10.03 15.07 8.66
CA ASP A 20 -10.92 14.21 9.44
C ASP A 20 -10.97 12.82 8.81
N LEU A 21 -10.15 11.91 9.32
CA LEU A 21 -10.09 10.51 8.90
C LEU A 21 -11.36 9.76 9.27
N SER A 22 -11.96 10.10 10.41
CA SER A 22 -13.19 9.48 10.89
C SER A 22 -14.33 9.75 9.92
N ALA A 23 -14.60 11.01 9.58
CA ALA A 23 -15.62 11.39 8.61
C ALA A 23 -15.35 10.79 7.21
N PHE A 24 -14.10 10.77 6.80
CA PHE A 24 -13.70 10.21 5.51
C PHE A 24 -14.02 8.72 5.38
N VAL A 25 -13.78 7.92 6.41
CA VAL A 25 -14.04 6.48 6.42
C VAL A 25 -15.50 6.18 6.72
N ARG A 26 -16.12 6.93 7.63
CA ARG A 26 -17.53 6.78 8.04
C ARG A 26 -18.50 6.81 6.86
N LYS A 27 -18.29 7.73 5.92
CA LYS A 27 -19.11 7.80 4.70
C LYS A 27 -19.14 6.49 3.90
N ARG A 28 -18.05 5.71 3.92
CA ARG A 28 -17.97 4.42 3.25
C ARG A 28 -18.54 3.30 4.11
N MET A 29 -18.27 3.36 5.40
CA MET A 29 -18.80 2.40 6.38
C MET A 29 -20.33 2.38 6.35
N LEU A 30 -20.98 3.55 6.34
CA LEU A 30 -22.45 3.66 6.35
C LEU A 30 -23.11 3.16 5.04
N LYS A 31 -22.37 3.08 3.92
CA LYS A 31 -22.88 2.42 2.72
C LYS A 31 -23.02 0.90 2.88
N VAL A 32 -22.18 0.30 3.72
CA VAL A 32 -22.17 -1.15 3.96
C VAL A 32 -22.97 -1.49 5.23
N PHE A 33 -22.87 -0.65 6.23
CA PHE A 33 -23.50 -0.81 7.56
C PHE A 33 -24.31 0.44 7.94
N PRO A 34 -25.48 0.67 7.32
CA PRO A 34 -26.30 1.86 7.63
C PRO A 34 -26.73 1.94 9.11
N THR A 35 -26.90 0.79 9.75
CA THR A 35 -27.29 0.67 11.17
C THR A 35 -26.26 1.23 12.15
N LEU A 36 -25.06 1.56 11.69
CA LEU A 36 -23.99 2.14 12.52
C LEU A 36 -23.95 3.67 12.44
N GLU A 37 -25.03 4.32 12.02
CA GLU A 37 -25.09 5.77 11.89
C GLU A 37 -24.78 6.49 13.20
N ASP A 38 -25.26 5.97 14.34
CA ASP A 38 -25.03 6.55 15.66
C ASP A 38 -23.81 5.96 16.38
N ALA A 39 -23.07 5.06 15.74
CA ALA A 39 -21.92 4.44 16.37
C ALA A 39 -20.80 5.45 16.63
N ARG A 40 -20.28 5.46 17.87
CA ARG A 40 -19.12 6.28 18.23
C ARG A 40 -17.86 5.71 17.61
N VAL A 41 -17.04 6.58 17.03
CA VAL A 41 -15.70 6.23 16.56
C VAL A 41 -14.71 6.55 17.67
N ASP A 42 -14.10 5.53 18.25
CA ASP A 42 -13.11 5.69 19.32
C ASP A 42 -11.73 6.04 18.77
N TYR A 43 -11.35 5.43 17.64
CA TYR A 43 -10.03 5.62 17.03
C TYR A 43 -10.16 5.68 15.50
N ALA A 44 -9.39 6.56 14.90
CA ALA A 44 -9.23 6.64 13.44
C ALA A 44 -7.75 6.84 13.10
N TRP A 45 -7.23 6.06 12.18
CA TRP A 45 -5.85 6.16 11.72
C TRP A 45 -5.74 5.85 10.24
N GLY A 46 -4.63 6.21 9.65
CA GLY A 46 -4.29 5.91 8.27
C GLY A 46 -2.82 5.52 8.14
N GLY A 47 -2.48 4.94 7.01
CA GLY A 47 -1.11 4.55 6.66
C GLY A 47 -0.80 4.82 5.20
N THR A 48 0.46 5.06 4.89
CA THR A 48 0.92 5.22 3.51
C THR A 48 1.35 3.86 2.97
N LEU A 49 0.84 3.49 1.81
CA LEU A 49 1.19 2.25 1.13
C LEU A 49 2.24 2.51 0.05
N GLY A 50 3.30 1.71 0.05
CA GLY A 50 4.21 1.59 -1.09
C GLY A 50 3.61 0.66 -2.14
N ILE A 51 3.18 1.22 -3.27
CA ILE A 51 2.60 0.45 -4.38
C ILE A 51 3.59 0.44 -5.54
N SER A 52 4.04 -0.74 -5.94
CA SER A 52 4.81 -0.95 -7.16
C SER A 52 3.88 -0.98 -8.38
N GLN A 53 4.39 -0.67 -9.57
CA GLN A 53 3.57 -0.72 -10.79
C GLN A 53 3.09 -2.14 -11.12
N THR A 54 3.93 -3.12 -10.86
CA THR A 54 3.63 -4.54 -11.09
C THR A 54 2.79 -5.17 -9.99
N ARG A 55 2.55 -4.43 -8.88
CA ARG A 55 1.96 -4.96 -7.64
C ARG A 55 2.81 -6.05 -6.95
N ALA A 56 3.92 -6.47 -7.56
CA ALA A 56 4.88 -7.38 -6.95
C ALA A 56 5.81 -6.64 -5.98
N PRO A 57 6.28 -7.28 -4.91
CA PRO A 57 7.31 -6.72 -4.04
C PRO A 57 8.61 -6.45 -4.81
N VAL A 58 9.31 -5.41 -4.41
CA VAL A 58 10.59 -4.99 -4.98
C VAL A 58 11.71 -5.55 -4.12
N PHE A 59 12.61 -6.32 -4.72
CA PHE A 59 13.84 -6.82 -4.10
C PHE A 59 15.02 -6.18 -4.82
N GLN A 60 15.90 -5.51 -4.09
CA GLN A 60 16.97 -4.72 -4.69
C GLN A 60 18.25 -4.78 -3.86
N ARG A 61 19.39 -4.98 -4.52
CA ARG A 61 20.70 -4.77 -3.92
C ARG A 61 21.12 -3.32 -4.11
N LEU A 62 21.30 -2.59 -3.03
CA LEU A 62 21.76 -1.19 -3.05
C LEU A 62 23.28 -1.07 -2.98
N GLY A 63 23.95 -2.15 -2.60
CA GLY A 63 25.40 -2.22 -2.46
C GLY A 63 25.86 -3.59 -1.99
N PRO A 64 27.16 -3.78 -1.73
CA PRO A 64 27.70 -5.07 -1.31
C PRO A 64 27.03 -5.61 -0.04
N ASN A 65 26.69 -4.74 0.89
CA ASN A 65 26.15 -5.08 2.21
C ASN A 65 24.80 -4.42 2.48
N ALA A 66 24.05 -4.02 1.41
CA ALA A 66 22.78 -3.35 1.57
C ALA A 66 21.72 -3.96 0.67
N LEU A 67 20.63 -4.41 1.28
CA LEU A 67 19.45 -4.95 0.62
C LEU A 67 18.27 -4.02 0.89
N ALA A 68 17.42 -3.80 -0.11
CA ALA A 68 16.15 -3.14 0.04
C ALA A 68 15.02 -4.06 -0.42
N ILE A 69 14.01 -4.20 0.42
CA ILE A 69 12.80 -4.97 0.11
C ILE A 69 11.60 -4.11 0.49
N GLY A 70 10.64 -3.96 -0.43
CA GLY A 70 9.49 -3.09 -0.18
C GLY A 70 8.46 -3.14 -1.29
N GLY A 71 7.61 -2.11 -1.39
CA GLY A 71 6.58 -2.05 -2.43
C GLY A 71 5.51 -3.12 -2.26
N TRP A 72 5.06 -3.34 -1.02
CA TRP A 72 4.15 -4.43 -0.64
C TRP A 72 2.75 -4.34 -1.24
N SER A 73 2.39 -3.21 -1.83
CA SER A 73 1.15 -2.99 -2.58
C SER A 73 -0.14 -3.40 -1.84
N GLY A 74 -0.16 -3.22 -0.49
CA GLY A 74 -1.26 -3.59 0.39
C GLY A 74 -1.13 -4.96 1.05
N SER A 75 -0.22 -5.81 0.59
CA SER A 75 0.00 -7.17 1.09
C SER A 75 1.15 -7.27 2.12
N GLY A 76 1.38 -6.19 2.89
CA GLY A 76 2.57 -6.03 3.73
C GLY A 76 2.74 -7.08 4.81
N VAL A 77 1.66 -7.52 5.48
CA VAL A 77 1.75 -8.42 6.63
C VAL A 77 2.46 -9.74 6.26
N HIS A 78 1.94 -10.46 5.28
CA HIS A 78 2.53 -11.73 4.87
C HIS A 78 3.76 -11.57 3.98
N MET A 79 3.77 -10.58 3.07
CA MET A 79 4.90 -10.38 2.17
C MET A 79 6.14 -9.83 2.87
N ALA A 80 5.98 -8.99 3.89
CA ALA A 80 7.13 -8.51 4.67
C ALA A 80 7.74 -9.63 5.52
N THR A 81 6.91 -10.53 6.05
CA THR A 81 7.40 -11.71 6.78
C THR A 81 8.22 -12.63 5.86
N LEU A 82 7.71 -12.92 4.66
CA LEU A 82 8.45 -13.70 3.66
C LEU A 82 9.72 -12.97 3.22
N GLY A 83 9.64 -11.65 2.96
CA GLY A 83 10.79 -10.83 2.59
C GLY A 83 11.89 -10.83 3.67
N GLY A 84 11.49 -10.75 4.93
CA GLY A 84 12.42 -10.86 6.07
C GLY A 84 13.12 -12.21 6.15
N LYS A 85 12.39 -13.30 5.91
CA LYS A 85 12.97 -14.64 5.81
C LYS A 85 14.01 -14.71 4.69
N ILE A 86 13.65 -14.29 3.48
CA ILE A 86 14.55 -14.29 2.32
C ILE A 86 15.79 -13.43 2.57
N ALA A 87 15.62 -12.25 3.21
CA ALA A 87 16.75 -11.42 3.59
C ALA A 87 17.72 -12.14 4.56
N ALA A 88 17.18 -12.82 5.57
CA ALA A 88 17.97 -13.58 6.52
C ALA A 88 18.73 -14.74 5.85
N GLU A 89 18.09 -15.49 4.97
CA GLU A 89 18.68 -16.55 4.15
C GLU A 89 19.81 -15.99 3.27
N THR A 90 19.57 -14.83 2.64
CA THR A 90 20.57 -14.13 1.82
C THR A 90 21.83 -13.75 2.62
N LEU A 91 21.65 -13.25 3.84
CA LEU A 91 22.77 -12.92 4.74
C LEU A 91 23.55 -14.16 5.20
N GLN A 92 22.94 -15.34 5.17
CA GLN A 92 23.57 -16.64 5.45
C GLN A 92 24.19 -17.28 4.20
N GLY A 93 24.20 -16.60 3.06
CA GLY A 93 24.78 -17.07 1.82
C GLY A 93 23.83 -17.81 0.88
N GLN A 94 22.53 -17.94 1.23
CA GLN A 94 21.52 -18.55 0.38
C GLN A 94 20.92 -17.47 -0.54
N LEU A 95 21.49 -17.27 -1.71
CA LEU A 95 21.20 -16.12 -2.58
C LEU A 95 20.04 -16.36 -3.56
N GLU A 96 19.69 -17.60 -3.84
CA GLU A 96 18.81 -18.00 -4.95
C GLU A 96 17.44 -17.31 -4.92
N SER A 97 16.76 -17.35 -3.77
CA SER A 97 15.42 -16.78 -3.64
C SER A 97 15.43 -15.25 -3.83
N PHE A 98 16.42 -14.58 -3.25
CA PHE A 98 16.57 -13.13 -3.39
C PHE A 98 16.87 -12.74 -4.84
N ASP A 99 17.83 -13.41 -5.47
CA ASP A 99 18.25 -13.10 -6.83
C ASP A 99 17.16 -13.41 -7.85
N LEU A 100 16.36 -14.45 -7.63
CA LEU A 100 15.18 -14.73 -8.43
C LEU A 100 14.17 -13.58 -8.37
N LEU A 101 13.83 -13.11 -7.17
CA LEU A 101 12.87 -12.03 -6.97
C LEU A 101 13.42 -10.66 -7.42
N ALA A 102 14.73 -10.46 -7.30
CA ALA A 102 15.38 -9.24 -7.79
C ALA A 102 15.36 -9.10 -9.33
N ARG A 103 15.14 -10.20 -10.06
CA ARG A 103 14.96 -10.19 -11.53
C ARG A 103 13.58 -9.73 -11.98
N VAL A 104 12.59 -9.64 -11.06
CA VAL A 104 11.26 -9.14 -11.39
C VAL A 104 11.38 -7.68 -11.84
N PRO A 105 10.98 -7.34 -13.07
CA PRO A 105 11.10 -5.98 -13.57
C PRO A 105 10.36 -4.98 -12.70
N THR A 106 11.05 -3.93 -12.31
CA THR A 106 10.46 -2.83 -11.54
C THR A 106 10.52 -1.57 -12.39
N PRO A 107 9.58 -1.36 -13.31
CA PRO A 107 9.59 -0.20 -14.19
C PRO A 107 9.48 1.09 -13.37
N LEU A 108 10.21 2.11 -13.79
CA LEU A 108 10.11 3.44 -13.21
C LEU A 108 8.75 4.05 -13.55
N PHE A 109 8.18 4.75 -12.60
CA PHE A 109 6.91 5.44 -12.83
C PHE A 109 7.07 6.48 -13.96
N PRO A 110 6.14 6.53 -14.94
CA PRO A 110 6.21 7.49 -16.04
C PRO A 110 6.33 8.93 -15.53
N GLY A 111 7.30 9.68 -16.06
CA GLY A 111 7.58 11.04 -15.63
C GLY A 111 8.38 11.18 -14.32
N GLY A 112 8.87 10.07 -13.74
CA GLY A 112 9.70 10.06 -12.55
C GLY A 112 9.04 10.66 -11.31
N MET A 113 9.84 11.04 -10.31
CA MET A 113 9.33 11.60 -9.05
C MET A 113 8.58 12.94 -9.23
N ARG A 114 8.95 13.74 -10.21
CA ARG A 114 8.42 15.10 -10.40
C ARG A 114 6.97 15.10 -10.90
N PHE A 115 6.61 14.18 -11.80
CA PHE A 115 5.29 14.11 -12.41
C PHE A 115 4.40 13.00 -11.84
N ARG A 116 4.93 12.20 -10.91
CA ARG A 116 4.21 11.11 -10.27
C ARG A 116 2.87 11.53 -9.66
N GLY A 117 2.83 12.63 -8.92
CA GLY A 117 1.61 13.10 -8.25
C GLY A 117 0.52 13.54 -9.23
N PRO A 118 0.81 14.42 -10.20
CA PRO A 118 -0.14 14.81 -11.24
C PRO A 118 -0.67 13.64 -12.07
N ILE A 119 0.22 12.77 -12.56
CA ILE A 119 -0.16 11.61 -13.38
C ILE A 119 -1.05 10.65 -12.60
N LEU A 120 -0.71 10.36 -11.34
CA LEU A 120 -1.52 9.48 -10.49
C LEU A 120 -2.93 10.05 -10.26
N ARG A 121 -3.04 11.36 -10.02
CA ARG A 121 -4.35 12.02 -9.85
C ARG A 121 -5.21 11.95 -11.11
N LEU A 122 -4.61 12.18 -12.27
CA LEU A 122 -5.31 12.04 -13.56
C LEU A 122 -5.77 10.61 -13.81
N ALA A 123 -4.91 9.63 -13.59
CA ALA A 123 -5.25 8.22 -13.73
C ALA A 123 -6.40 7.82 -12.79
N MET A 124 -6.36 8.24 -11.53
CA MET A 124 -7.45 7.95 -10.58
C MET A 124 -8.76 8.66 -10.94
N ALA A 125 -8.69 9.88 -11.47
CA ALA A 125 -9.89 10.58 -11.97
C ALA A 125 -10.49 9.85 -13.17
N TRP A 126 -9.67 9.38 -14.09
CA TRP A 126 -10.06 8.58 -15.24
C TRP A 126 -10.74 7.27 -14.85
N TYR A 127 -10.14 6.50 -13.96
CA TYR A 127 -10.74 5.24 -13.47
C TYR A 127 -12.07 5.47 -12.74
N ARG A 128 -12.19 6.55 -11.96
CA ARG A 128 -13.47 6.89 -11.32
C ARG A 128 -14.57 7.20 -12.33
N LEU A 129 -14.23 7.82 -13.47
CA LEU A 129 -15.20 8.05 -14.56
C LEU A 129 -15.64 6.73 -15.20
N LEU A 130 -14.71 5.79 -15.37
CA LEU A 130 -15.02 4.46 -15.91
C LEU A 130 -15.87 3.61 -14.96
N ASP A 131 -15.69 3.74 -13.65
CA ASP A 131 -16.48 3.03 -12.64
C ASP A 131 -17.92 3.53 -12.51
N HIS A 132 -18.26 4.65 -13.17
CA HIS A 132 -19.61 5.22 -13.21
C HIS A 132 -20.36 4.95 -14.53
N ILE A 133 -19.74 4.24 -15.47
CA ILE A 133 -20.32 3.76 -16.73
C ILE A 133 -20.64 2.27 -16.61
#